data_3c88239dbd5855d75106ec15650e46e6
#
_entry.id   3c88239dbd5855d75106ec15650e46e6
#
_cell.length_a   1.000
_cell.length_b   1.000
_cell.length_c   1.000
_cell.angle_alpha   90.00
_cell.angle_beta   90.00
_cell.angle_gamma   90.00
#
_symmetry.space_group_name_H-M   'P 1'
#
loop_
_entity.id
_entity.type
_entity.pdbx_description
1 polymer ?
#
loop_
_entity_poly.entity_id
_entity_poly.type
_entity_poly.pdbx_seq_one_letter_code
_entity_poly.pdbx_strand_id
1 'polypeptide(L)'
;MTSAEPTTSVQTGGGDDSIVKKLSTLDRYLAVWILIAMAVGLGLGRAIPGLNDALAKVEVGGVSLPIALGLLIMMYPVLAKVRYDRLDAVTGDRKLMISSLVINWILGPAVMFALAWIFLPDLPEYRTGLIVVGLARCIAMVIIWNDLACGDREAAAVLVALNSVFQVLAFGLLGWFYLDLLPGWLGLGDGEHLDISMWEIALNVIIFLGVPLLAGFLTRRIGEQKMGREDYEQRFLPKIGPWALYGLLFTIVILFALQGTTITSQPLDVARIALPLLVYFAVMFFGTFLLGKSLGLAYDRTTTLAFTAAGNNFELAIAVAIATFGVTSGQALSGVVGPLIEVPVLIGLVYVALAWRRKFAAGTVTTAP
;
A
#
# COMPACT_ATOMS: atom_id res chain seq x y z
N MET A 1 22.63 -24.74 55.85
CA MET A 1 22.99 -24.79 54.41
C MET A 1 21.77 -24.32 53.65
N THR A 2 21.72 -23.03 53.42
CA THR A 2 20.65 -22.32 52.71
C THR A 2 21.11 -22.08 51.28
N SER A 3 20.51 -22.77 50.33
CA SER A 3 20.74 -22.61 48.91
C SER A 3 19.94 -21.40 48.42
N ALA A 4 20.62 -20.38 47.95
CA ALA A 4 20.06 -19.21 47.27
C ALA A 4 19.70 -19.57 45.81
N GLU A 5 18.44 -19.34 45.43
CA GLU A 5 18.00 -19.36 44.02
C GLU A 5 18.55 -18.15 43.26
N PRO A 6 18.93 -18.31 41.98
CA PRO A 6 19.37 -17.20 41.19
C PRO A 6 18.14 -16.39 40.67
N THR A 7 18.04 -15.16 41.08
CA THR A 7 17.12 -14.16 40.54
C THR A 7 17.43 -13.90 39.06
N THR A 8 16.55 -14.35 38.17
CA THR A 8 16.59 -14.06 36.73
C THR A 8 16.20 -12.58 36.56
N SER A 9 17.18 -11.74 36.29
CA SER A 9 16.95 -10.37 35.91
C SER A 9 16.28 -10.32 34.53
N VAL A 10 15.04 -9.85 34.50
CA VAL A 10 14.32 -9.52 33.26
C VAL A 10 15.07 -8.40 32.57
N GLN A 11 15.74 -8.70 31.49
CA GLN A 11 16.32 -7.69 30.59
C GLN A 11 15.20 -6.94 29.86
N THR A 12 14.72 -5.87 30.44
CA THR A 12 13.88 -4.87 29.80
C THR A 12 14.80 -3.84 29.12
N GLY A 13 15.00 -3.94 27.80
CA GLY A 13 15.68 -2.85 27.09
C GLY A 13 16.35 -3.15 25.76
N GLY A 14 16.27 -4.38 25.23
CA GLY A 14 17.06 -4.74 24.03
C GLY A 14 16.27 -5.01 22.73
N GLY A 15 14.94 -4.91 22.72
CA GLY A 15 14.10 -5.37 21.61
C GLY A 15 13.98 -4.38 20.42
N ASP A 16 13.88 -3.10 20.70
CA ASP A 16 13.54 -2.09 19.66
C ASP A 16 14.73 -1.76 18.73
N ASP A 17 15.94 -1.70 19.28
CA ASP A 17 17.17 -1.44 18.49
C ASP A 17 17.57 -2.61 17.58
N SER A 18 17.19 -3.84 17.91
CA SER A 18 17.63 -5.04 17.19
C SER A 18 16.88 -5.25 15.86
N ILE A 19 15.62 -4.81 15.75
CA ILE A 19 14.79 -4.99 14.55
C ILE A 19 15.14 -3.96 13.49
N VAL A 20 15.31 -2.70 13.89
CA VAL A 20 15.74 -1.62 12.99
C VAL A 20 17.13 -1.88 12.42
N LYS A 21 18.02 -2.55 13.19
CA LYS A 21 19.36 -2.98 12.73
C LYS A 21 19.33 -4.16 11.74
N LYS A 22 18.23 -4.91 11.67
CA LYS A 22 18.07 -6.05 10.75
C LYS A 22 17.50 -5.65 9.39
N LEU A 23 16.98 -4.43 9.24
CA LEU A 23 16.55 -3.90 7.95
C LEU A 23 17.76 -3.57 7.09
N SER A 24 17.65 -3.81 5.78
CA SER A 24 18.66 -3.34 4.83
C SER A 24 18.79 -1.82 4.92
N THR A 25 19.95 -1.27 4.63
CA THR A 25 20.16 0.19 4.62
C THR A 25 19.17 0.89 3.66
N LEU A 26 18.81 0.21 2.58
CA LEU A 26 17.82 0.70 1.60
C LEU A 26 16.42 0.80 2.20
N ASP A 27 15.95 -0.25 2.88
CA ASP A 27 14.63 -0.26 3.51
C ASP A 27 14.54 0.71 4.69
N ARG A 28 15.64 0.88 5.43
CA ARG A 28 15.72 1.79 6.57
C ARG A 28 15.56 3.26 6.16
N TYR A 29 16.09 3.65 5.00
CA TYR A 29 16.02 5.02 4.49
C TYR A 29 15.02 5.16 3.33
N LEU A 30 14.09 4.22 3.19
CA LEU A 30 13.11 4.20 2.10
C LEU A 30 12.38 5.55 1.94
N ALA A 31 11.93 6.14 3.04
CA ALA A 31 11.26 7.45 3.03
C ALA A 31 12.14 8.55 2.44
N VAL A 32 13.42 8.56 2.80
CA VAL A 32 14.39 9.54 2.28
C VAL A 32 14.60 9.33 0.79
N TRP A 33 14.75 8.09 0.34
CA TRP A 33 14.91 7.77 -1.08
C TRP A 33 13.68 8.18 -1.90
N ILE A 34 12.47 7.96 -1.37
CA ILE A 34 11.23 8.40 -2.02
C ILE A 34 11.20 9.92 -2.14
N LEU A 35 11.48 10.67 -1.07
CA LEU A 35 11.53 12.13 -1.12
C LEU A 35 12.59 12.66 -2.10
N ILE A 36 13.76 12.03 -2.15
CA ILE A 36 14.80 12.35 -3.15
C ILE A 36 14.30 12.08 -4.56
N ALA A 37 13.70 10.91 -4.81
CA ALA A 37 13.16 10.57 -6.13
C ALA A 37 12.08 11.56 -6.59
N MET A 38 11.21 11.98 -5.67
CA MET A 38 10.20 13.01 -5.93
C MET A 38 10.83 14.36 -6.30
N ALA A 39 11.83 14.82 -5.53
CA ALA A 39 12.55 16.05 -5.80
C ALA A 39 13.29 16.00 -7.14
N VAL A 40 13.94 14.87 -7.45
CA VAL A 40 14.61 14.63 -8.73
C VAL A 40 13.60 14.65 -9.87
N GLY A 41 12.45 13.97 -9.72
CA GLY A 41 11.38 13.97 -10.73
C GLY A 41 10.86 15.38 -11.02
N LEU A 42 10.52 16.14 -9.97
CA LEU A 42 10.11 17.55 -10.11
C LEU A 42 11.17 18.41 -10.81
N GLY A 43 12.44 18.20 -10.46
CA GLY A 43 13.58 18.88 -11.10
C GLY A 43 13.71 18.54 -12.59
N LEU A 44 13.62 17.25 -12.94
CA LEU A 44 13.69 16.78 -14.33
C LEU A 44 12.52 17.29 -15.18
N GLY A 45 11.30 17.26 -14.66
CA GLY A 45 10.12 17.78 -15.37
C GLY A 45 10.21 19.28 -15.69
N ARG A 46 10.93 20.05 -14.85
CA ARG A 46 11.21 21.47 -15.13
C ARG A 46 12.41 21.69 -16.04
N ALA A 47 13.44 20.86 -15.92
CA ALA A 47 14.70 21.03 -16.65
C ALA A 47 14.62 20.56 -18.12
N ILE A 48 13.72 19.64 -18.43
CA ILE A 48 13.57 19.03 -19.75
C ILE A 48 12.20 19.40 -20.36
N PRO A 49 12.10 20.53 -21.07
CA PRO A 49 10.88 20.86 -21.79
C PRO A 49 10.59 19.79 -22.85
N GLY A 50 9.35 19.31 -22.92
CA GLY A 50 8.95 18.27 -23.87
C GLY A 50 9.20 16.82 -23.41
N LEU A 51 9.57 16.60 -22.14
CA LEU A 51 9.69 15.25 -21.58
C LEU A 51 8.35 14.49 -21.66
N ASN A 52 7.24 15.19 -21.43
CA ASN A 52 5.89 14.64 -21.57
C ASN A 52 5.63 14.16 -23.00
N ASP A 53 5.97 14.98 -24.00
CA ASP A 53 5.80 14.63 -25.41
C ASP A 53 6.69 13.47 -25.85
N ALA A 54 7.90 13.38 -25.27
CA ALA A 54 8.82 12.28 -25.55
C ALA A 54 8.32 10.96 -24.96
N LEU A 55 7.75 10.98 -23.75
CA LEU A 55 7.20 9.79 -23.08
C LEU A 55 5.85 9.37 -23.68
N ALA A 56 5.04 10.32 -24.16
CA ALA A 56 3.79 10.06 -24.87
C ALA A 56 4.03 9.34 -26.21
N LYS A 57 5.16 9.57 -26.88
CA LYS A 57 5.52 8.86 -28.13
C LYS A 57 5.77 7.36 -27.93
N VAL A 58 5.98 6.92 -26.69
CA VAL A 58 6.30 5.52 -26.34
C VAL A 58 5.17 4.93 -25.49
N GLU A 59 3.93 5.30 -25.81
CA GLU A 59 2.74 4.75 -25.17
C GLU A 59 2.23 3.51 -25.91
N VAL A 60 1.82 2.51 -25.12
CA VAL A 60 1.15 1.31 -25.59
C VAL A 60 -0.11 1.11 -24.75
N GLY A 61 -1.27 1.13 -25.42
CA GLY A 61 -2.55 0.96 -24.74
C GLY A 61 -2.88 2.07 -23.73
N GLY A 62 -2.47 3.32 -24.01
CA GLY A 62 -2.73 4.48 -23.13
C GLY A 62 -1.76 4.63 -21.95
N VAL A 63 -0.79 3.72 -21.81
CA VAL A 63 0.21 3.77 -20.74
C VAL A 63 1.60 3.98 -21.32
N SER A 64 2.35 4.92 -20.74
CA SER A 64 3.76 5.13 -21.09
C SER A 64 4.56 3.86 -20.77
N LEU A 65 5.28 3.31 -21.77
CA LEU A 65 6.08 2.11 -21.65
C LEU A 65 7.10 2.17 -20.48
N PRO A 66 7.82 3.29 -20.26
CA PRO A 66 8.70 3.41 -19.08
C PRO A 66 7.97 3.25 -17.75
N ILE A 67 6.77 3.83 -17.61
CA ILE A 67 5.96 3.67 -16.39
C ILE A 67 5.51 2.22 -16.23
N ALA A 68 5.01 1.61 -17.30
CA ALA A 68 4.57 0.23 -17.30
C ALA A 68 5.71 -0.73 -16.89
N LEU A 69 6.91 -0.53 -17.43
CA LEU A 69 8.09 -1.31 -17.06
C LEU A 69 8.49 -1.09 -15.60
N GLY A 70 8.51 0.15 -15.13
CA GLY A 70 8.80 0.47 -13.74
C GLY A 70 7.85 -0.24 -12.77
N LEU A 71 6.56 -0.20 -13.06
CA LEU A 71 5.51 -0.87 -12.27
C LEU A 71 5.66 -2.39 -12.28
N LEU A 72 5.90 -3.00 -13.43
CA LEU A 72 6.09 -4.45 -13.55
C LEU A 72 7.36 -4.91 -12.81
N ILE A 73 8.48 -4.18 -12.96
CA ILE A 73 9.74 -4.44 -12.27
C ILE A 73 9.56 -4.32 -10.75
N MET A 74 8.78 -3.34 -10.28
CA MET A 74 8.51 -3.14 -8.87
C MET A 74 7.62 -4.26 -8.29
N MET A 75 6.52 -4.60 -8.98
CA MET A 75 5.52 -5.56 -8.47
C MET A 75 6.03 -6.99 -8.44
N TYR A 76 6.79 -7.42 -9.44
CA TYR A 76 7.24 -8.80 -9.57
C TYR A 76 8.03 -9.32 -8.35
N PRO A 77 9.10 -8.66 -7.86
CA PRO A 77 9.85 -9.16 -6.71
C PRO A 77 9.03 -9.20 -5.42
N VAL A 78 8.10 -8.26 -5.26
CA VAL A 78 7.21 -8.22 -4.10
C VAL A 78 6.32 -9.45 -4.08
N LEU A 79 5.69 -9.75 -5.22
CA LEU A 79 4.78 -10.89 -5.37
C LEU A 79 5.51 -12.24 -5.39
N ALA A 80 6.78 -12.28 -5.82
CA ALA A 80 7.64 -13.47 -5.68
C ALA A 80 8.01 -13.79 -4.23
N LYS A 81 7.97 -12.80 -3.31
CA LYS A 81 8.20 -13.02 -1.87
C LYS A 81 6.97 -13.59 -1.16
N VAL A 82 5.78 -13.48 -1.72
CA VAL A 82 4.53 -13.87 -1.07
C VAL A 82 4.47 -15.38 -0.85
N ARG A 83 4.13 -15.79 0.36
CA ARG A 83 3.98 -17.19 0.77
C ARG A 83 2.55 -17.67 0.56
N TYR A 84 2.22 -18.03 -0.66
CA TYR A 84 0.90 -18.54 -1.03
C TYR A 84 0.54 -19.88 -0.37
N ASP A 85 1.55 -20.67 0.02
CA ASP A 85 1.43 -21.93 0.74
C ASP A 85 1.00 -21.78 2.21
N ARG A 86 1.11 -20.56 2.76
CA ARG A 86 0.75 -20.25 4.14
C ARG A 86 -0.65 -19.65 4.29
N LEU A 87 -1.41 -19.53 3.22
CA LEU A 87 -2.81 -19.07 3.28
C LEU A 87 -3.62 -19.95 4.25
N ASP A 88 -3.32 -21.26 4.33
CA ASP A 88 -3.98 -22.18 5.24
C ASP A 88 -3.64 -21.93 6.72
N ALA A 89 -2.46 -21.41 7.03
CA ALA A 89 -2.02 -21.20 8.42
C ALA A 89 -2.75 -20.04 9.11
N VAL A 90 -3.15 -19.01 8.35
CA VAL A 90 -3.89 -17.85 8.88
C VAL A 90 -5.40 -18.08 8.85
N THR A 91 -5.89 -19.07 8.06
CA THR A 91 -7.29 -19.50 8.15
C THR A 91 -7.65 -20.03 9.55
N GLY A 92 -6.64 -20.40 10.38
CA GLY A 92 -6.82 -20.73 11.80
C GLY A 92 -7.24 -19.54 12.69
N ASP A 93 -6.84 -18.29 12.35
CA ASP A 93 -7.31 -17.09 13.05
C ASP A 93 -8.45 -16.41 12.28
N ARG A 94 -9.63 -16.98 12.43
CA ARG A 94 -10.85 -16.47 11.77
C ARG A 94 -11.14 -15.01 12.12
N LYS A 95 -10.80 -14.56 13.34
CA LYS A 95 -11.04 -13.16 13.75
C LYS A 95 -10.18 -12.20 12.93
N LEU A 96 -8.88 -12.46 12.84
CA LEU A 96 -7.96 -11.65 12.05
C LEU A 96 -8.36 -11.64 10.57
N MET A 97 -8.66 -12.80 10.01
CA MET A 97 -9.02 -12.97 8.60
C MET A 97 -10.29 -12.21 8.23
N ILE A 98 -11.38 -12.45 8.97
CA ILE A 98 -12.68 -11.80 8.70
C ILE A 98 -12.55 -10.29 8.91
N SER A 99 -11.89 -9.85 10.00
CA SER A 99 -11.67 -8.43 10.24
C SER A 99 -10.88 -7.78 9.11
N SER A 100 -9.82 -8.43 8.63
CA SER A 100 -9.03 -7.93 7.51
C SER A 100 -9.86 -7.80 6.23
N LEU A 101 -10.65 -8.81 5.88
CA LEU A 101 -11.51 -8.76 4.69
C LEU A 101 -12.54 -7.63 4.79
N VAL A 102 -13.25 -7.53 5.91
CA VAL A 102 -14.27 -6.48 6.10
C VAL A 102 -13.63 -5.09 6.07
N ILE A 103 -12.52 -4.89 6.77
CA ILE A 103 -11.87 -3.59 6.86
C ILE A 103 -11.27 -3.18 5.52
N ASN A 104 -10.57 -4.08 4.85
CA ASN A 104 -9.90 -3.74 3.59
C ASN A 104 -10.84 -3.64 2.40
N TRP A 105 -11.90 -4.44 2.34
CA TRP A 105 -12.72 -4.58 1.12
C TRP A 105 -14.12 -3.97 1.24
N ILE A 106 -14.55 -3.62 2.45
CA ILE A 106 -15.83 -2.93 2.69
C ILE A 106 -15.57 -1.56 3.31
N LEU A 107 -14.96 -1.51 4.49
CA LEU A 107 -14.80 -0.24 5.23
C LEU A 107 -13.82 0.72 4.56
N GLY A 108 -12.66 0.22 4.10
CA GLY A 108 -11.65 1.06 3.46
C GLY A 108 -12.18 1.80 2.23
N PRO A 109 -12.75 1.10 1.23
CA PRO A 109 -13.39 1.74 0.09
C PRO A 109 -14.52 2.69 0.48
N ALA A 110 -15.40 2.30 1.43
CA ALA A 110 -16.51 3.14 1.88
C ALA A 110 -16.05 4.43 2.57
N VAL A 111 -15.02 4.34 3.42
CA VAL A 111 -14.43 5.52 4.07
C VAL A 111 -13.79 6.45 3.05
N MET A 112 -13.02 5.91 2.09
CA MET A 112 -12.40 6.74 1.05
C MET A 112 -13.47 7.39 0.15
N PHE A 113 -14.50 6.66 -0.23
CA PHE A 113 -15.62 7.20 -0.98
C PHE A 113 -16.28 8.37 -0.23
N ALA A 114 -16.64 8.18 1.05
CA ALA A 114 -17.24 9.22 1.85
C ALA A 114 -16.34 10.45 1.98
N LEU A 115 -15.05 10.26 2.26
CA LEU A 115 -14.10 11.36 2.37
C LEU A 115 -13.90 12.09 1.02
N ALA A 116 -13.82 11.36 -0.08
CA ALA A 116 -13.71 11.94 -1.42
C ALA A 116 -14.91 12.85 -1.75
N TRP A 117 -16.13 12.41 -1.43
CA TRP A 117 -17.33 13.22 -1.63
C TRP A 117 -17.46 14.40 -0.67
N ILE A 118 -17.00 14.26 0.59
CA ILE A 118 -17.05 15.34 1.59
C ILE A 118 -16.05 16.46 1.26
N PHE A 119 -14.81 16.09 0.85
CA PHE A 119 -13.73 17.06 0.69
C PHE A 119 -13.56 17.57 -0.74
N LEU A 120 -14.05 16.83 -1.74
CA LEU A 120 -13.87 17.13 -3.17
C LEU A 120 -15.20 17.11 -3.94
N PRO A 121 -16.29 17.77 -3.44
CA PRO A 121 -17.58 17.75 -4.12
C PRO A 121 -17.54 18.47 -5.48
N ASP A 122 -16.70 19.49 -5.60
CA ASP A 122 -16.51 20.36 -6.76
C ASP A 122 -15.35 19.95 -7.68
N LEU A 123 -14.62 18.88 -7.35
CA LEU A 123 -13.44 18.40 -8.10
C LEU A 123 -13.62 16.93 -8.51
N PRO A 124 -14.47 16.64 -9.51
CA PRO A 124 -14.88 15.27 -9.85
C PRO A 124 -13.70 14.38 -10.28
N GLU A 125 -12.72 14.90 -10.99
CA GLU A 125 -11.55 14.13 -11.41
C GLU A 125 -10.73 13.68 -10.20
N TYR A 126 -10.42 14.57 -9.27
CA TYR A 126 -9.65 14.25 -8.06
C TYR A 126 -10.44 13.33 -7.13
N ARG A 127 -11.76 13.54 -7.01
CA ARG A 127 -12.67 12.67 -6.27
C ARG A 127 -12.61 11.23 -6.81
N THR A 128 -12.77 11.06 -8.13
CA THR A 128 -12.68 9.77 -8.80
C THR A 128 -11.32 9.12 -8.57
N GLY A 129 -10.22 9.87 -8.71
CA GLY A 129 -8.88 9.38 -8.45
C GLY A 129 -8.68 8.88 -7.02
N LEU A 130 -9.18 9.61 -6.00
CA LEU A 130 -9.13 9.17 -4.61
C LEU A 130 -9.97 7.92 -4.36
N ILE A 131 -11.14 7.79 -4.99
CA ILE A 131 -11.95 6.58 -4.90
C ILE A 131 -11.15 5.39 -5.47
N VAL A 132 -10.53 5.53 -6.65
CA VAL A 132 -9.65 4.50 -7.25
C VAL A 132 -8.52 4.11 -6.31
N VAL A 133 -7.86 5.09 -5.66
CA VAL A 133 -6.86 4.84 -4.59
C VAL A 133 -7.47 4.04 -3.44
N GLY A 134 -8.67 4.40 -3.01
CA GLY A 134 -9.39 3.71 -1.94
C GLY A 134 -9.70 2.24 -2.22
N LEU A 135 -9.81 1.85 -3.48
CA LEU A 135 -10.02 0.46 -3.90
C LEU A 135 -8.73 -0.36 -3.89
N ALA A 136 -7.58 0.27 -4.00
CA ALA A 136 -6.28 -0.37 -4.09
C ALA A 136 -5.68 -0.64 -2.71
N ARG A 137 -5.53 -1.90 -2.31
CA ARG A 137 -4.96 -2.29 -1.01
C ARG A 137 -3.46 -2.49 -1.09
N CYS A 138 -2.74 -2.03 -0.06
CA CYS A 138 -1.28 -2.14 -0.01
C CYS A 138 -0.82 -3.60 -0.02
N ILE A 139 0.18 -3.91 -0.87
CA ILE A 139 0.76 -5.25 -1.02
C ILE A 139 2.29 -5.25 -0.88
N ALA A 140 2.92 -4.09 -0.89
CA ALA A 140 4.38 -3.96 -0.86
C ALA A 140 4.89 -3.30 0.43
N MET A 141 4.58 -2.02 0.61
CA MET A 141 5.14 -1.20 1.68
C MET A 141 4.61 -1.55 3.07
N VAL A 142 3.42 -2.14 3.14
CA VAL A 142 2.80 -2.55 4.40
C VAL A 142 3.68 -3.50 5.21
N ILE A 143 4.45 -4.37 4.56
CA ILE A 143 5.37 -5.29 5.23
C ILE A 143 6.48 -4.52 5.95
N ILE A 144 6.98 -3.45 5.33
CA ILE A 144 8.02 -2.59 5.92
C ILE A 144 7.49 -1.86 7.14
N TRP A 145 6.33 -1.23 7.03
CA TRP A 145 5.69 -0.55 8.15
C TRP A 145 5.35 -1.49 9.30
N ASN A 146 4.86 -2.69 8.97
CA ASN A 146 4.59 -3.75 9.93
C ASN A 146 5.87 -4.19 10.68
N ASP A 147 6.96 -4.43 9.95
CA ASP A 147 8.24 -4.83 10.55
C ASP A 147 8.80 -3.74 11.47
N LEU A 148 8.75 -2.48 11.04
CA LEU A 148 9.18 -1.32 11.84
C LEU A 148 8.36 -1.17 13.12
N ALA A 149 7.06 -1.44 13.06
CA ALA A 149 6.15 -1.37 14.20
C ALA A 149 6.10 -2.65 15.04
N CYS A 150 6.96 -3.63 14.78
CA CYS A 150 6.97 -4.93 15.46
C CYS A 150 5.64 -5.70 15.36
N GLY A 151 4.97 -5.64 14.22
CA GLY A 151 3.81 -6.45 13.90
C GLY A 151 4.16 -7.90 13.58
N ASP A 152 3.13 -8.74 13.46
CA ASP A 152 3.28 -10.14 13.06
C ASP A 152 3.60 -10.24 11.56
N ARG A 153 4.85 -10.62 11.25
CA ARG A 153 5.35 -10.69 9.89
C ARG A 153 4.71 -11.80 9.06
N GLU A 154 4.37 -12.93 9.69
CA GLU A 154 3.73 -14.04 8.99
C GLU A 154 2.28 -13.68 8.66
N ALA A 155 1.56 -13.09 9.60
CA ALA A 155 0.22 -12.59 9.35
C ALA A 155 0.21 -11.51 8.26
N ALA A 156 1.14 -10.55 8.30
CA ALA A 156 1.27 -9.53 7.26
C ALA A 156 1.47 -10.13 5.86
N ALA A 157 2.36 -11.11 5.73
CA ALA A 157 2.63 -11.78 4.45
C ALA A 157 1.38 -12.49 3.89
N VAL A 158 0.57 -13.09 4.76
CA VAL A 158 -0.67 -13.75 4.34
C VAL A 158 -1.76 -12.76 3.98
N LEU A 159 -1.93 -11.68 4.76
CA LEU A 159 -2.90 -10.64 4.44
C LEU A 159 -2.54 -9.92 3.12
N VAL A 160 -1.26 -9.73 2.84
CA VAL A 160 -0.76 -9.22 1.55
C VAL A 160 -1.10 -10.18 0.41
N ALA A 161 -0.88 -11.49 0.60
CA ALA A 161 -1.24 -12.49 -0.40
C ALA A 161 -2.75 -12.47 -0.70
N LEU A 162 -3.56 -12.42 0.36
CA LEU A 162 -5.01 -12.32 0.26
C LEU A 162 -5.44 -11.06 -0.49
N ASN A 163 -4.89 -9.90 -0.10
CA ASN A 163 -5.18 -8.63 -0.75
C ASN A 163 -4.76 -8.64 -2.23
N SER A 164 -3.63 -9.26 -2.58
CA SER A 164 -3.16 -9.37 -3.96
C SER A 164 -4.16 -10.13 -4.85
N VAL A 165 -4.68 -11.25 -4.35
CA VAL A 165 -5.67 -12.07 -5.08
C VAL A 165 -7.01 -11.33 -5.17
N PHE A 166 -7.52 -10.84 -4.04
CA PHE A 166 -8.79 -10.11 -4.01
C PHE A 166 -8.77 -8.87 -4.91
N GLN A 167 -7.64 -8.16 -4.96
CA GLN A 167 -7.51 -6.96 -5.78
C GLN A 167 -7.69 -7.26 -7.27
N VAL A 168 -7.10 -8.34 -7.77
CA VAL A 168 -7.30 -8.76 -9.17
C VAL A 168 -8.76 -9.09 -9.46
N LEU A 169 -9.45 -9.74 -8.51
CA LEU A 169 -10.82 -10.21 -8.72
C LEU A 169 -11.88 -9.13 -8.48
N ALA A 170 -11.68 -8.29 -7.46
CA ALA A 170 -12.72 -7.41 -6.95
C ALA A 170 -12.57 -5.95 -7.38
N PHE A 171 -11.38 -5.50 -7.80
CA PHE A 171 -11.12 -4.09 -8.08
C PHE A 171 -12.06 -3.51 -9.14
N GLY A 172 -12.23 -4.21 -10.26
CA GLY A 172 -13.16 -3.79 -11.31
C GLY A 172 -14.61 -3.70 -10.82
N LEU A 173 -15.09 -4.73 -10.09
CA LEU A 173 -16.45 -4.75 -9.53
C LEU A 173 -16.66 -3.62 -8.53
N LEU A 174 -15.70 -3.39 -7.63
CA LEU A 174 -15.76 -2.28 -6.67
C LEU A 174 -15.67 -0.92 -7.37
N GLY A 175 -14.86 -0.82 -8.42
CA GLY A 175 -14.80 0.38 -9.27
C GLY A 175 -16.18 0.74 -9.82
N TRP A 176 -16.84 -0.22 -10.43
CA TRP A 176 -18.22 -0.04 -10.90
C TRP A 176 -19.17 0.37 -9.75
N PHE A 177 -19.12 -0.32 -8.63
CA PHE A 177 -20.00 -0.02 -7.51
C PHE A 177 -19.79 1.39 -6.97
N TYR A 178 -18.55 1.81 -6.71
CA TYR A 178 -18.25 3.10 -6.08
C TYR A 178 -18.19 4.29 -7.05
N LEU A 179 -17.94 4.06 -8.33
CA LEU A 179 -17.84 5.15 -9.31
C LEU A 179 -19.12 5.36 -10.12
N ASP A 180 -19.96 4.33 -10.26
CA ASP A 180 -21.18 4.39 -11.08
C ASP A 180 -22.44 4.12 -10.24
N LEU A 181 -22.56 2.92 -9.66
CA LEU A 181 -23.81 2.47 -9.05
C LEU A 181 -24.16 3.25 -7.76
N LEU A 182 -23.23 3.38 -6.83
CA LEU A 182 -23.47 4.00 -5.53
C LEU A 182 -23.74 5.52 -5.62
N PRO A 183 -23.02 6.31 -6.42
CA PRO A 183 -23.35 7.71 -6.64
C PRO A 183 -24.75 7.88 -7.24
N GLY A 184 -25.15 7.02 -8.19
CA GLY A 184 -26.48 7.01 -8.77
C GLY A 184 -27.58 6.74 -7.74
N TRP A 185 -27.40 5.78 -6.83
CA TRP A 185 -28.35 5.47 -5.76
C TRP A 185 -28.47 6.58 -4.72
N LEU A 186 -27.36 7.27 -4.44
CA LEU A 186 -27.35 8.36 -3.46
C LEU A 186 -27.79 9.72 -4.04
N GLY A 187 -28.05 9.78 -5.34
CA GLY A 187 -28.38 11.04 -6.02
C GLY A 187 -27.22 12.06 -6.01
N LEU A 188 -26.00 11.57 -5.95
CA LEU A 188 -24.79 12.40 -5.88
C LEU A 188 -24.21 12.74 -7.26
N GLY A 189 -24.78 12.25 -8.33
CA GLY A 189 -24.31 12.48 -9.69
C GLY A 189 -25.07 13.63 -10.37
N ASP A 190 -24.34 14.54 -11.01
CA ASP A 190 -24.92 15.59 -11.86
C ASP A 190 -25.42 15.06 -13.23
N GLY A 191 -25.70 13.75 -13.33
CA GLY A 191 -26.12 13.09 -14.56
C GLY A 191 -25.00 12.86 -15.59
N GLU A 192 -23.78 13.27 -15.31
CA GLU A 192 -22.61 12.86 -16.09
C GLU A 192 -22.25 11.43 -15.67
N HIS A 193 -22.73 10.46 -16.43
CA HIS A 193 -22.16 9.12 -16.40
C HIS A 193 -20.69 9.28 -16.84
N LEU A 194 -19.78 9.05 -15.92
CA LEU A 194 -18.39 8.86 -16.31
C LEU A 194 -18.39 7.65 -17.25
N ASP A 195 -18.07 7.87 -18.53
CA ASP A 195 -17.89 6.78 -19.52
C ASP A 195 -16.65 5.94 -19.15
N ILE A 196 -16.66 5.39 -17.93
CA ILE A 196 -15.60 4.54 -17.41
C ILE A 196 -15.91 3.10 -17.81
N SER A 197 -15.15 2.59 -18.72
CA SER A 197 -15.23 1.17 -19.07
C SER A 197 -14.72 0.32 -17.91
N MET A 198 -15.65 -0.35 -17.24
CA MET A 198 -15.37 -1.36 -16.21
C MET A 198 -14.38 -2.41 -16.69
N TRP A 199 -14.51 -2.78 -17.97
CA TRP A 199 -13.63 -3.73 -18.60
C TRP A 199 -12.19 -3.20 -18.72
N GLU A 200 -12.02 -1.93 -19.03
CA GLU A 200 -10.70 -1.29 -19.08
C GLU A 200 -10.03 -1.27 -17.71
N ILE A 201 -10.77 -0.90 -16.66
CA ILE A 201 -10.25 -0.96 -15.28
C ILE A 201 -9.83 -2.39 -14.92
N ALA A 202 -10.70 -3.38 -15.18
CA ALA A 202 -10.40 -4.77 -14.89
C ALA A 202 -9.18 -5.27 -15.68
N LEU A 203 -9.07 -4.93 -16.96
CA LEU A 203 -7.95 -5.29 -17.83
C LEU A 203 -6.65 -4.66 -17.32
N ASN A 204 -6.66 -3.40 -16.94
CA ASN A 204 -5.50 -2.71 -16.40
C ASN A 204 -5.02 -3.34 -15.08
N VAL A 205 -5.94 -3.74 -14.21
CA VAL A 205 -5.60 -4.49 -12.99
C VAL A 205 -4.99 -5.86 -13.31
N ILE A 206 -5.53 -6.57 -14.30
CA ILE A 206 -4.95 -7.84 -14.74
C ILE A 206 -3.53 -7.64 -15.28
N ILE A 207 -3.28 -6.61 -16.07
CA ILE A 207 -1.96 -6.33 -16.64
C ILE A 207 -0.97 -5.93 -15.55
N PHE A 208 -1.28 -4.93 -14.72
CA PHE A 208 -0.33 -4.34 -13.78
C PHE A 208 -0.20 -5.08 -12.45
N LEU A 209 -1.17 -5.92 -12.10
CA LEU A 209 -1.12 -6.74 -10.91
C LEU A 209 -1.24 -8.24 -11.21
N GLY A 210 -2.19 -8.65 -12.04
CA GLY A 210 -2.45 -10.06 -12.33
C GLY A 210 -1.26 -10.75 -13.00
N VAL A 211 -0.65 -10.12 -14.00
CA VAL A 211 0.55 -10.67 -14.69
C VAL A 211 1.73 -10.80 -13.72
N PRO A 212 2.13 -9.76 -12.96
CA PRO A 212 3.18 -9.89 -11.94
C PRO A 212 2.84 -10.90 -10.84
N LEU A 213 1.55 -11.01 -10.46
CA LEU A 213 1.08 -11.98 -9.46
C LEU A 213 1.31 -13.41 -9.96
N LEU A 214 0.89 -13.70 -11.19
CA LEU A 214 1.10 -15.01 -11.81
C LEU A 214 2.59 -15.32 -11.97
N ALA A 215 3.37 -14.34 -12.46
CA ALA A 215 4.81 -14.49 -12.61
C ALA A 215 5.50 -14.74 -11.26
N GLY A 216 5.16 -13.98 -10.23
CA GLY A 216 5.70 -14.17 -8.87
C GLY A 216 5.34 -15.53 -8.27
N PHE A 217 4.07 -15.94 -8.41
CA PHE A 217 3.58 -17.25 -7.97
C PHE A 217 4.32 -18.40 -8.67
N LEU A 218 4.41 -18.35 -10.00
CA LEU A 218 5.10 -19.39 -10.79
C LEU A 218 6.59 -19.42 -10.46
N THR A 219 7.24 -18.26 -10.35
CA THR A 219 8.67 -18.18 -9.99
C THR A 219 8.91 -18.79 -8.61
N ARG A 220 8.05 -18.49 -7.63
CA ARG A 220 8.17 -19.09 -6.30
C ARG A 220 7.98 -20.61 -6.36
N ARG A 221 6.90 -21.06 -6.95
CA ARG A 221 6.59 -22.50 -7.05
C ARG A 221 7.69 -23.30 -7.75
N ILE A 222 8.15 -22.81 -8.91
CA ILE A 222 9.20 -23.49 -9.70
C ILE A 222 10.55 -23.34 -9.01
N GLY A 223 10.86 -22.17 -8.44
CA GLY A 223 12.09 -21.88 -7.73
C GLY A 223 12.26 -22.77 -6.50
N GLU A 224 11.24 -22.88 -5.66
CA GLU A 224 11.25 -23.78 -4.49
C GLU A 224 11.39 -25.24 -4.86
N GLN A 225 10.78 -25.68 -5.98
CA GLN A 225 10.92 -27.05 -6.47
C GLN A 225 12.33 -27.35 -7.00
N LYS A 226 13.00 -26.40 -7.67
CA LYS A 226 14.31 -26.61 -8.31
C LYS A 226 15.50 -26.44 -7.39
N MET A 227 15.48 -25.43 -6.50
CA MET A 227 16.60 -25.09 -5.63
C MET A 227 16.35 -25.35 -4.14
N GLY A 228 15.12 -25.74 -3.78
CA GLY A 228 14.69 -25.84 -2.41
C GLY A 228 14.25 -24.50 -1.82
N ARG A 229 13.43 -24.57 -0.77
CA ARG A 229 12.85 -23.38 -0.13
C ARG A 229 13.89 -22.47 0.49
N GLU A 230 14.88 -23.06 1.16
CA GLU A 230 15.92 -22.31 1.87
C GLU A 230 16.79 -21.50 0.90
N ASP A 231 17.26 -22.11 -0.16
CA ASP A 231 18.06 -21.44 -1.20
C ASP A 231 17.22 -20.39 -1.96
N TYR A 232 15.94 -20.64 -2.18
CA TYR A 232 15.03 -19.65 -2.77
C TYR A 232 14.90 -18.41 -1.87
N GLU A 233 14.67 -18.59 -0.57
CA GLU A 233 14.49 -17.49 0.37
C GLU A 233 15.82 -16.76 0.72
N GLN A 234 16.93 -17.49 0.82
CA GLN A 234 18.22 -16.90 1.26
C GLN A 234 19.14 -16.44 0.12
N ARG A 235 19.01 -17.00 -1.08
CA ARG A 235 19.88 -16.66 -2.22
C ARG A 235 19.17 -15.97 -3.37
N PHE A 236 17.96 -16.41 -3.72
CA PHE A 236 17.23 -15.85 -4.86
C PHE A 236 16.49 -14.57 -4.50
N LEU A 237 15.66 -14.58 -3.46
CA LEU A 237 14.88 -13.41 -3.04
C LEU A 237 15.74 -12.18 -2.70
N PRO A 238 16.91 -12.31 -2.02
CA PRO A 238 17.77 -11.14 -1.80
C PRO A 238 18.36 -10.54 -3.07
N LYS A 239 18.51 -11.32 -4.15
CA LYS A 239 18.99 -10.81 -5.45
C LYS A 239 17.94 -10.02 -6.20
N ILE A 240 16.67 -10.47 -6.17
CA ILE A 240 15.59 -9.79 -6.87
C ILE A 240 14.93 -8.69 -6.02
N GLY A 241 15.02 -8.79 -4.69
CA GLY A 241 14.39 -7.86 -3.77
C GLY A 241 14.67 -6.38 -4.02
N PRO A 242 15.94 -5.97 -4.24
CA PRO A 242 16.30 -4.59 -4.53
C PRO A 242 15.65 -4.02 -5.80
N TRP A 243 15.29 -4.86 -6.76
CA TRP A 243 14.63 -4.41 -7.99
C TRP A 243 13.23 -3.82 -7.74
N ALA A 244 12.54 -4.27 -6.68
CA ALA A 244 11.29 -3.65 -6.26
C ALA A 244 11.48 -2.18 -5.91
N LEU A 245 12.53 -1.87 -5.14
CA LEU A 245 12.86 -0.50 -4.76
C LEU A 245 13.32 0.33 -5.97
N TYR A 246 14.16 -0.23 -6.83
CA TYR A 246 14.62 0.48 -8.03
C TYR A 246 13.46 0.78 -8.98
N GLY A 247 12.54 -0.18 -9.17
CA GLY A 247 11.31 0.03 -9.93
C GLY A 247 10.42 1.11 -9.32
N LEU A 248 10.25 1.10 -7.99
CA LEU A 248 9.49 2.10 -7.25
C LEU A 248 10.09 3.50 -7.44
N LEU A 249 11.39 3.68 -7.15
CA LEU A 249 12.05 4.97 -7.26
C LEU A 249 12.05 5.50 -8.70
N PHE A 250 12.31 4.62 -9.66
CA PHE A 250 12.22 4.96 -11.08
C PHE A 250 10.83 5.44 -11.48
N THR A 251 9.80 4.71 -11.07
CA THR A 251 8.40 5.08 -11.36
C THR A 251 8.05 6.41 -10.71
N ILE A 252 8.44 6.64 -9.45
CA ILE A 252 8.23 7.91 -8.76
C ILE A 252 8.92 9.07 -9.51
N VAL A 253 10.18 8.90 -9.92
CA VAL A 253 10.90 9.93 -10.69
C VAL A 253 10.14 10.29 -11.96
N ILE A 254 9.71 9.29 -12.75
CA ILE A 254 8.98 9.53 -14.00
C ILE A 254 7.62 10.22 -13.72
N LEU A 255 6.85 9.73 -12.75
CA LEU A 255 5.54 10.30 -12.42
C LEU A 255 5.65 11.75 -11.94
N PHE A 256 6.61 12.04 -11.07
CA PHE A 256 6.83 13.41 -10.61
C PHE A 256 7.44 14.31 -11.69
N ALA A 257 8.17 13.76 -12.64
CA ALA A 257 8.62 14.50 -13.81
C ALA A 257 7.45 14.88 -14.74
N LEU A 258 6.50 13.97 -14.95
CA LEU A 258 5.32 14.20 -15.78
C LEU A 258 4.29 15.13 -15.13
N GLN A 259 4.06 14.98 -13.83
CA GLN A 259 3.06 15.73 -13.06
C GLN A 259 3.65 16.98 -12.37
N GLY A 260 4.96 17.21 -12.49
CA GLY A 260 5.68 18.23 -11.72
C GLY A 260 5.19 19.63 -11.95
N THR A 261 4.83 19.99 -13.18
CA THR A 261 4.24 21.28 -13.52
C THR A 261 2.89 21.47 -12.85
N THR A 262 2.02 20.47 -12.89
CA THR A 262 0.68 20.49 -12.26
C THR A 262 0.79 20.59 -10.75
N ILE A 263 1.63 19.75 -10.11
CA ILE A 263 1.86 19.77 -8.66
C ILE A 263 2.33 21.14 -8.17
N THR A 264 3.22 21.78 -8.92
CA THR A 264 3.80 23.07 -8.51
C THR A 264 2.98 24.29 -8.91
N SER A 265 2.12 24.18 -9.93
CA SER A 265 1.22 25.27 -10.34
C SER A 265 -0.12 25.28 -9.61
N GLN A 266 -0.53 24.12 -9.06
CA GLN A 266 -1.81 23.94 -8.36
C GLN A 266 -1.62 23.43 -6.92
N PRO A 267 -0.87 24.14 -6.06
CA PRO A 267 -0.55 23.66 -4.71
C PRO A 267 -1.78 23.54 -3.80
N LEU A 268 -2.83 24.34 -4.05
CA LEU A 268 -4.09 24.24 -3.31
C LEU A 268 -4.84 22.96 -3.62
N ASP A 269 -4.85 22.52 -4.87
CA ASP A 269 -5.49 21.27 -5.27
C ASP A 269 -4.75 20.07 -4.67
N VAL A 270 -3.41 20.10 -4.69
CA VAL A 270 -2.58 19.10 -3.99
C VAL A 270 -2.92 19.03 -2.50
N ALA A 271 -3.08 20.19 -1.83
CA ALA A 271 -3.47 20.25 -0.43
C ALA A 271 -4.89 19.72 -0.20
N ARG A 272 -5.82 19.99 -1.12
CA ARG A 272 -7.20 19.47 -1.08
C ARG A 272 -7.25 17.95 -1.26
N ILE A 273 -6.41 17.37 -2.12
CA ILE A 273 -6.25 15.91 -2.27
C ILE A 273 -5.60 15.30 -1.01
N ALA A 274 -4.61 15.98 -0.45
CA ALA A 274 -3.87 15.50 0.72
C ALA A 274 -4.74 15.37 1.98
N LEU A 275 -5.69 16.29 2.18
CA LEU A 275 -6.50 16.34 3.40
C LEU A 275 -7.36 15.09 3.61
N PRO A 276 -8.19 14.63 2.64
CA PRO A 276 -8.94 13.38 2.79
C PRO A 276 -8.03 12.16 2.98
N LEU A 277 -6.84 12.13 2.36
CA LEU A 277 -5.87 11.06 2.57
C LEU A 277 -5.34 11.04 4.02
N LEU A 278 -5.00 12.19 4.60
CA LEU A 278 -4.59 12.30 5.99
C LEU A 278 -5.67 11.78 6.94
N VAL A 279 -6.91 12.21 6.73
CA VAL A 279 -8.06 11.74 7.52
C VAL A 279 -8.27 10.24 7.34
N TYR A 280 -8.16 9.74 6.11
CA TYR A 280 -8.27 8.32 5.80
C TYR A 280 -7.26 7.47 6.56
N PHE A 281 -5.97 7.82 6.50
CA PHE A 281 -4.92 7.10 7.23
C PHE A 281 -5.17 7.09 8.73
N ALA A 282 -5.57 8.24 9.29
CA ALA A 282 -5.90 8.34 10.71
C ALA A 282 -7.11 7.46 11.07
N VAL A 283 -8.22 7.58 10.36
CA VAL A 283 -9.46 6.83 10.62
C VAL A 283 -9.20 5.32 10.49
N MET A 284 -8.56 4.90 9.40
CA MET A 284 -8.32 3.49 9.14
C MET A 284 -7.32 2.89 10.14
N PHE A 285 -6.25 3.59 10.47
CA PHE A 285 -5.28 3.09 11.43
C PHE A 285 -5.85 3.03 12.85
N PHE A 286 -6.34 4.16 13.37
CA PHE A 286 -6.83 4.22 14.75
C PHE A 286 -8.09 3.40 14.96
N GLY A 287 -9.03 3.45 14.02
CA GLY A 287 -10.26 2.64 14.05
C GLY A 287 -9.96 1.15 14.05
N THR A 288 -9.05 0.71 13.18
CA THR A 288 -8.64 -0.70 13.11
C THR A 288 -7.83 -1.13 14.32
N PHE A 289 -6.96 -0.27 14.85
CA PHE A 289 -6.18 -0.55 16.05
C PHE A 289 -7.09 -0.72 17.28
N LEU A 290 -8.09 0.14 17.43
CA LEU A 290 -9.11 0.03 18.48
C LEU A 290 -9.95 -1.24 18.32
N LEU A 291 -10.36 -1.55 17.09
CA LEU A 291 -11.10 -2.78 16.80
C LEU A 291 -10.27 -4.03 17.12
N GLY A 292 -9.01 -4.10 16.70
CA GLY A 292 -8.15 -5.24 17.01
C GLY A 292 -8.00 -5.45 18.52
N LYS A 293 -7.83 -4.35 19.28
CA LYS A 293 -7.82 -4.40 20.74
C LYS A 293 -9.14 -4.90 21.32
N SER A 294 -10.29 -4.43 20.82
CA SER A 294 -11.61 -4.85 21.30
C SER A 294 -11.91 -6.32 21.00
N LEU A 295 -11.35 -6.86 19.90
CA LEU A 295 -11.44 -8.27 19.53
C LEU A 295 -10.51 -9.17 20.37
N GLY A 296 -9.65 -8.57 21.21
CA GLY A 296 -8.67 -9.30 22.03
C GLY A 296 -7.47 -9.80 21.24
N LEU A 297 -7.15 -9.20 20.08
CA LEU A 297 -5.94 -9.53 19.34
C LEU A 297 -4.70 -9.05 20.09
N ALA A 298 -3.62 -9.82 20.04
CA ALA A 298 -2.33 -9.39 20.56
C ALA A 298 -1.81 -8.17 19.81
N TYR A 299 -0.85 -7.45 20.41
CA TYR A 299 -0.32 -6.20 19.84
C TYR A 299 0.18 -6.38 18.41
N ASP A 300 0.97 -7.41 18.16
CA ASP A 300 1.58 -7.71 16.87
C ASP A 300 0.52 -7.90 15.76
N ARG A 301 -0.52 -8.67 16.01
CA ARG A 301 -1.64 -8.89 15.08
C ARG A 301 -2.53 -7.66 14.91
N THR A 302 -2.77 -6.92 16.01
CA THR A 302 -3.49 -5.64 15.95
C THR A 302 -2.76 -4.64 15.08
N THR A 303 -1.44 -4.54 15.25
CA THR A 303 -0.56 -3.66 14.46
C THR A 303 -0.56 -4.07 12.98
N THR A 304 -0.44 -5.36 12.70
CA THR A 304 -0.52 -5.89 11.33
C THR A 304 -1.84 -5.53 10.66
N LEU A 305 -2.95 -5.74 11.35
CA LEU A 305 -4.28 -5.41 10.83
C LEU A 305 -4.41 -3.90 10.55
N ALA A 306 -3.93 -3.05 11.47
CA ALA A 306 -4.02 -1.60 11.35
C ALA A 306 -3.19 -1.04 10.18
N PHE A 307 -1.96 -1.52 9.99
CA PHE A 307 -1.15 -1.10 8.83
C PHE A 307 -1.68 -1.64 7.52
N THR A 308 -2.21 -2.86 7.50
CA THR A 308 -2.83 -3.43 6.30
C THR A 308 -4.08 -2.63 5.90
N ALA A 309 -4.84 -2.16 6.88
CA ALA A 309 -6.04 -1.34 6.66
C ALA A 309 -5.72 0.10 6.21
N ALA A 310 -4.68 0.71 6.78
CA ALA A 310 -4.32 2.09 6.48
C ALA A 310 -3.63 2.24 5.12
N GLY A 311 -2.74 1.30 4.74
CA GLY A 311 -1.97 1.41 3.50
C GLY A 311 -2.78 1.16 2.23
N ASN A 312 -2.46 1.91 1.17
CA ASN A 312 -3.03 1.76 -0.16
C ASN A 312 -1.95 1.34 -1.16
N ASN A 313 -2.36 0.78 -2.29
CA ASN A 313 -1.49 0.48 -3.43
C ASN A 313 -1.58 1.63 -4.43
N PHE A 314 -0.88 2.72 -4.13
CA PHE A 314 -0.89 3.90 -4.99
C PHE A 314 -0.35 3.59 -6.38
N GLU A 315 0.61 2.70 -6.49
CA GLU A 315 1.23 2.33 -7.74
C GLU A 315 0.23 1.68 -8.70
N LEU A 316 -0.59 0.77 -8.18
CA LEU A 316 -1.68 0.19 -8.96
C LEU A 316 -2.75 1.23 -9.29
N ALA A 317 -3.14 2.05 -8.31
CA ALA A 317 -4.14 3.10 -8.51
C ALA A 317 -3.69 4.09 -9.59
N ILE A 318 -2.43 4.51 -9.57
CA ILE A 318 -1.82 5.37 -10.58
C ILE A 318 -1.82 4.68 -11.95
N ALA A 319 -1.40 3.41 -12.01
CA ALA A 319 -1.38 2.65 -13.26
C ALA A 319 -2.76 2.58 -13.90
N VAL A 320 -3.77 2.25 -13.10
CA VAL A 320 -5.17 2.19 -13.54
C VAL A 320 -5.66 3.57 -13.95
N ALA A 321 -5.38 4.62 -13.15
CA ALA A 321 -5.81 5.98 -13.45
C ALA A 321 -5.18 6.51 -14.75
N ILE A 322 -3.87 6.29 -14.96
CA ILE A 322 -3.17 6.68 -16.19
C ILE A 322 -3.73 5.93 -17.40
N ALA A 323 -3.91 4.63 -17.29
CA ALA A 323 -4.38 3.79 -18.38
C ALA A 323 -5.84 4.09 -18.78
N THR A 324 -6.67 4.50 -17.80
CA THR A 324 -8.09 4.76 -18.03
C THR A 324 -8.36 6.23 -18.40
N PHE A 325 -7.67 7.19 -17.75
CA PHE A 325 -7.96 8.63 -17.88
C PHE A 325 -6.82 9.44 -18.51
N GLY A 326 -5.67 8.83 -18.73
CA GLY A 326 -4.47 9.48 -19.26
C GLY A 326 -3.51 10.01 -18.17
N VAL A 327 -2.26 10.19 -18.57
CA VAL A 327 -1.14 10.54 -17.66
C VAL A 327 -1.27 11.95 -17.04
N THR A 328 -1.95 12.87 -17.72
CA THR A 328 -2.13 14.26 -17.25
C THR A 328 -3.47 14.49 -16.55
N SER A 329 -4.26 13.46 -16.35
CA SER A 329 -5.58 13.55 -15.72
C SER A 329 -5.52 13.91 -14.24
N GLY A 330 -6.56 14.53 -13.72
CA GLY A 330 -6.72 14.80 -12.29
C GLY A 330 -6.80 13.52 -11.46
N GLN A 331 -7.35 12.45 -12.04
CA GLN A 331 -7.40 11.12 -11.43
C GLN A 331 -5.98 10.57 -11.19
N ALA A 332 -5.10 10.68 -12.18
CA ALA A 332 -3.70 10.27 -12.05
C ALA A 332 -2.96 11.13 -11.01
N LEU A 333 -3.20 12.45 -11.00
CA LEU A 333 -2.62 13.36 -10.00
C LEU A 333 -2.98 12.96 -8.57
N SER A 334 -4.23 12.59 -8.32
CA SER A 334 -4.67 12.12 -6.99
C SER A 334 -3.86 10.90 -6.52
N GLY A 335 -3.57 9.98 -7.44
CA GLY A 335 -2.70 8.84 -7.16
C GLY A 335 -1.26 9.24 -6.84
N VAL A 336 -0.70 10.20 -7.60
CA VAL A 336 0.69 10.67 -7.43
C VAL A 336 0.90 11.43 -6.11
N VAL A 337 -0.10 12.19 -5.66
CA VAL A 337 -0.08 12.86 -4.35
C VAL A 337 -0.07 11.85 -3.20
N GLY A 338 -0.62 10.65 -3.41
CA GLY A 338 -0.73 9.62 -2.40
C GLY A 338 0.57 9.27 -1.67
N PRO A 339 1.62 8.81 -2.36
CA PRO A 339 2.90 8.47 -1.73
C PRO A 339 3.55 9.65 -0.97
N LEU A 340 3.34 10.89 -1.45
CA LEU A 340 3.81 12.10 -0.79
C LEU A 340 3.26 12.22 0.63
N ILE A 341 2.01 11.83 0.82
CA ILE A 341 1.32 11.91 2.11
C ILE A 341 1.47 10.61 2.90
N GLU A 342 1.35 9.46 2.25
CA GLU A 342 1.39 8.15 2.91
C GLU A 342 2.69 7.96 3.69
N VAL A 343 3.82 8.18 3.06
CA VAL A 343 5.13 7.85 3.64
C VAL A 343 5.38 8.58 4.97
N PRO A 344 5.29 9.92 5.06
CA PRO A 344 5.51 10.61 6.34
C PRO A 344 4.45 10.26 7.39
N VAL A 345 3.19 10.04 6.97
CA VAL A 345 2.10 9.70 7.89
C VAL A 345 2.31 8.31 8.47
N LEU A 346 2.57 7.29 7.64
CA LEU A 346 2.76 5.92 8.12
C LEU A 346 4.02 5.79 8.99
N ILE A 347 5.08 6.55 8.72
CA ILE A 347 6.22 6.66 9.64
C ILE A 347 5.77 7.20 10.99
N GLY A 348 4.98 8.27 11.02
CA GLY A 348 4.42 8.80 12.27
C GLY A 348 3.58 7.75 13.00
N LEU A 349 2.76 6.99 12.27
CA LEU A 349 1.94 5.91 12.83
C LEU A 349 2.77 4.73 13.36
N VAL A 350 3.94 4.45 12.78
CA VAL A 350 4.89 3.48 13.35
C VAL A 350 5.32 3.90 14.76
N TYR A 351 5.70 5.17 14.94
CA TYR A 351 6.05 5.68 16.28
C TYR A 351 4.88 5.62 17.26
N VAL A 352 3.66 5.92 16.80
CA VAL A 352 2.44 5.80 17.62
C VAL A 352 2.21 4.34 18.04
N ALA A 353 2.31 3.40 17.09
CA ALA A 353 2.16 1.97 17.38
C ALA A 353 3.18 1.50 18.42
N LEU A 354 4.45 1.85 18.27
CA LEU A 354 5.51 1.51 19.23
C LEU A 354 5.28 2.10 20.62
N ALA A 355 4.79 3.34 20.69
CA ALA A 355 4.41 3.96 21.96
C ALA A 355 3.26 3.19 22.65
N TRP A 356 2.30 2.70 21.87
CA TRP A 356 1.17 1.91 22.40
C TRP A 356 1.54 0.48 22.76
N ARG A 357 2.57 -0.10 22.18
CA ARG A 357 3.11 -1.42 22.55
C ARG A 357 3.39 -1.52 24.05
N ARG A 358 3.97 -0.46 24.62
CA ARG A 358 4.24 -0.39 26.08
C ARG A 358 2.96 -0.47 26.94
N LYS A 359 1.87 0.12 26.45
CA LYS A 359 0.56 0.09 27.12
C LYS A 359 -0.14 -1.27 26.99
N PHE A 360 0.05 -1.98 25.89
CA PHE A 360 -0.45 -3.36 25.72
C PHE A 360 0.20 -4.32 26.71
N ALA A 361 1.53 -4.23 26.90
CA ALA A 361 2.28 -5.06 27.85
C ALA A 361 1.88 -4.80 29.31
N ALA A 362 1.55 -3.55 29.66
CA ALA A 362 1.13 -3.21 31.02
C ALA A 362 -0.29 -3.68 31.38
N GLY A 363 -1.18 -3.83 30.38
CA GLY A 363 -2.57 -4.28 30.59
C GLY A 363 -2.73 -5.79 30.83
N THR A 364 -1.74 -6.59 30.49
CA THR A 364 -1.76 -8.05 30.69
C THR A 364 -1.29 -8.51 32.08
N VAL A 365 -0.74 -7.61 32.89
CA VAL A 365 -0.23 -7.91 34.24
C VAL A 365 -1.32 -7.76 35.33
N THR A 366 -2.47 -7.17 35.02
CA THR A 366 -3.49 -6.82 36.05
C THR A 366 -4.69 -7.75 36.15
N THR A 367 -4.69 -8.90 35.50
CA THR A 367 -5.77 -9.91 35.65
C THR A 367 -5.20 -11.32 35.88
N ALA A 368 -4.56 -11.52 37.02
CA ALA A 368 -4.54 -12.82 37.65
C ALA A 368 -5.18 -12.64 39.05
N PRO A 369 -6.25 -13.41 39.38
CA PRO A 369 -6.87 -13.39 40.70
C PRO A 369 -5.96 -14.00 41.75
#